data_58166c07b83456325fd8d6158db8cd50
#
_entry.id   58166c07b83456325fd8d6158db8cd50
#
_cell.length_a   1.000
_cell.length_b   1.000
_cell.length_c   1.000
_cell.angle_alpha   90.00
_cell.angle_beta   90.00
_cell.angle_gamma   90.00
#
_symmetry.space_group_name_H-M   'P 1'
#
loop_
_entity.id
_entity.type
_entity.pdbx_description
1 polymer ?
#
loop_
_entity_poly.entity_id
_entity_poly.type
_entity_poly.pdbx_seq_one_letter_code
_entity_poly.pdbx_strand_id
1 'polypeptide(L)'
;MGSVINFEDRAVATLRARVAEVEEANQDLIAFARGHSGAVAAIHVAVLAAIEAEGLDHLIHIVTQDWPDMLGVDAVALALHVGETGLRADSNGLQFVDRRVIARAVRGVDGVVLRGVERGHPLFGPAASLIRAEALVRLDNRAPLPCGLIALGQRSEQRFETRHGSELLAFLGATLARMVGRWLLP
;
A
#
# COMPACT_ATOMS: atom_id res chain seq x y z
N MET A 1 6.99 49.39 39.55
CA MET A 1 8.29 49.22 38.86
C MET A 1 8.01 48.53 37.56
N GLY A 2 8.01 49.27 36.44
CA GLY A 2 7.80 48.70 35.12
C GLY A 2 9.11 48.05 34.62
N SER A 3 9.07 46.76 34.27
CA SER A 3 10.18 46.07 33.64
C SER A 3 10.36 46.65 32.23
N VAL A 4 11.45 47.31 31.98
CA VAL A 4 11.86 47.76 30.65
C VAL A 4 12.32 46.49 29.89
N ILE A 5 11.43 45.90 29.11
CA ILE A 5 11.80 44.81 28.18
C ILE A 5 12.58 45.47 27.06
N ASN A 6 13.85 45.15 26.99
CA ASN A 6 14.74 45.67 25.94
C ASN A 6 14.27 45.23 24.56
N PHE A 7 14.10 46.13 23.60
CA PHE A 7 13.65 45.87 22.25
C PHE A 7 14.53 44.81 21.54
N GLU A 8 15.83 44.83 21.84
CA GLU A 8 16.81 43.86 21.31
C GLU A 8 16.54 42.43 21.80
N ASP A 9 16.19 42.26 23.12
CA ASP A 9 15.87 40.93 23.68
C ASP A 9 14.60 40.36 23.07
N ARG A 10 13.64 41.22 22.76
CA ARG A 10 12.37 40.79 22.08
C ARG A 10 12.62 40.43 20.63
N ALA A 11 13.48 41.16 19.90
CA ALA A 11 13.86 40.86 18.54
C ALA A 11 14.67 39.55 18.45
N VAL A 12 15.60 39.33 19.37
CA VAL A 12 16.36 38.08 19.48
C VAL A 12 15.46 36.87 19.80
N ALA A 13 14.52 37.03 20.72
CA ALA A 13 13.56 35.97 21.02
C ALA A 13 12.68 35.60 19.82
N THR A 14 12.22 36.62 19.07
CA THR A 14 11.41 36.40 17.86
C THR A 14 12.23 35.71 16.77
N LEU A 15 13.48 36.10 16.60
CA LEU A 15 14.38 35.43 15.61
C LEU A 15 14.69 34.00 16.00
N ARG A 16 14.93 33.71 17.28
CA ARG A 16 15.14 32.34 17.78
C ARG A 16 13.89 31.48 17.58
N ALA A 17 12.70 32.00 17.82
CA ALA A 17 11.45 31.28 17.58
C ALA A 17 11.27 30.95 16.08
N ARG A 18 11.58 31.90 15.20
CA ARG A 18 11.55 31.67 13.73
C ARG A 18 12.58 30.66 13.27
N VAL A 19 13.79 30.69 13.81
CA VAL A 19 14.83 29.70 13.48
C VAL A 19 14.36 28.31 13.90
N ALA A 20 13.83 28.15 15.12
CA ALA A 20 13.32 26.87 15.59
C ALA A 20 12.17 26.32 14.71
N GLU A 21 11.24 27.19 14.30
CA GLU A 21 10.14 26.84 13.41
C GLU A 21 10.65 26.36 12.03
N VAL A 22 11.65 27.05 11.46
CA VAL A 22 12.28 26.67 10.19
C VAL A 22 13.08 25.37 10.31
N GLU A 23 13.76 25.16 11.42
CA GLU A 23 14.51 23.92 11.69
C GLU A 23 13.56 22.73 11.82
N GLU A 24 12.44 22.88 12.53
CA GLU A 24 11.41 21.85 12.66
C GLU A 24 10.80 21.49 11.28
N ALA A 25 10.38 22.51 10.52
CA ALA A 25 9.86 22.31 9.17
C ALA A 25 10.87 21.62 8.22
N ASN A 26 12.17 21.95 8.36
CA ASN A 26 13.21 21.31 7.57
C ASN A 26 13.44 19.84 7.97
N GLN A 27 13.37 19.52 9.27
CA GLN A 27 13.45 18.15 9.76
C GLN A 27 12.28 17.32 9.24
N ASP A 28 11.06 17.87 9.26
CA ASP A 28 9.86 17.23 8.73
C ASP A 28 9.96 16.96 7.23
N LEU A 29 10.48 17.94 6.45
CA LEU A 29 10.72 17.76 5.02
C LEU A 29 11.76 16.67 4.72
N ILE A 30 12.84 16.59 5.51
CA ILE A 30 13.85 15.56 5.36
C ILE A 30 13.29 14.18 5.71
N ALA A 31 12.51 14.06 6.78
CA ALA A 31 11.84 12.82 7.19
C ALA A 31 10.86 12.34 6.11
N PHE A 32 10.05 13.26 5.57
CA PHE A 32 9.14 12.99 4.46
C PHE A 32 9.87 12.51 3.20
N ALA A 33 10.95 13.22 2.81
CA ALA A 33 11.74 12.84 1.62
C ALA A 33 12.38 11.46 1.77
N ARG A 34 12.88 11.12 2.96
CA ARG A 34 13.44 9.79 3.26
C ARG A 34 12.37 8.70 3.23
N GLY A 35 11.20 8.93 3.83
CA GLY A 35 10.07 8.01 3.80
C GLY A 35 9.61 7.74 2.37
N HIS A 36 9.46 8.79 1.57
CA HIS A 36 9.09 8.65 0.16
C HIS A 36 10.12 7.86 -0.66
N SER A 37 11.41 8.14 -0.49
CA SER A 37 12.47 7.40 -1.19
C SER A 37 12.50 5.93 -0.79
N GLY A 38 12.25 5.62 0.49
CA GLY A 38 12.13 4.24 0.98
C GLY A 38 10.95 3.50 0.36
N ALA A 39 9.79 4.15 0.29
CA ALA A 39 8.59 3.57 -0.34
C ALA A 39 8.79 3.29 -1.84
N VAL A 40 9.41 4.23 -2.57
CA VAL A 40 9.77 4.05 -3.99
C VAL A 40 10.71 2.85 -4.17
N ALA A 41 11.76 2.77 -3.35
CA ALA A 41 12.71 1.66 -3.41
C ALA A 41 12.03 0.30 -3.13
N ALA A 42 11.16 0.22 -2.12
CA ALA A 42 10.41 -0.97 -1.79
C ALA A 42 9.52 -1.44 -2.95
N ILE A 43 8.80 -0.51 -3.58
CA ILE A 43 7.96 -0.81 -4.75
C ILE A 43 8.81 -1.32 -5.93
N HIS A 44 9.98 -0.72 -6.18
CA HIS A 44 10.88 -1.20 -7.24
C HIS A 44 11.35 -2.63 -6.98
N VAL A 45 11.78 -2.94 -5.76
CA VAL A 45 12.19 -4.30 -5.38
C VAL A 45 11.05 -5.29 -5.56
N ALA A 46 9.85 -4.97 -5.10
CA ALA A 46 8.67 -5.82 -5.25
C ALA A 46 8.29 -6.06 -6.71
N VAL A 47 8.36 -5.03 -7.56
CA VAL A 47 8.09 -5.13 -9.00
C VAL A 47 9.13 -6.00 -9.68
N LEU A 48 10.42 -5.81 -9.39
CA LEU A 48 11.49 -6.61 -9.99
C LEU A 48 11.35 -8.09 -9.62
N ALA A 49 11.11 -8.40 -8.35
CA ALA A 49 10.86 -9.78 -7.93
C ALA A 49 9.66 -10.40 -8.67
N ALA A 50 8.58 -9.65 -8.85
CA ALA A 50 7.43 -10.13 -9.58
C ALA A 50 7.72 -10.35 -11.09
N ILE A 51 8.57 -9.52 -11.71
CA ILE A 51 9.00 -9.70 -13.13
C ILE A 51 9.79 -10.99 -13.31
N GLU A 52 10.55 -11.41 -12.31
CA GLU A 52 11.34 -12.65 -12.32
C GLU A 52 10.50 -13.92 -12.12
N ALA A 53 9.18 -13.78 -11.87
CA ALA A 53 8.30 -14.94 -11.71
C ALA A 53 8.32 -15.82 -12.97
N GLU A 54 8.46 -17.13 -12.79
CA GLU A 54 8.52 -18.14 -13.87
C GLU A 54 7.13 -18.68 -14.25
N GLY A 55 6.09 -18.29 -13.51
CA GLY A 55 4.71 -18.73 -13.75
C GLY A 55 3.73 -18.03 -12.80
N LEU A 56 2.44 -18.29 -13.01
CA LEU A 56 1.38 -17.69 -12.20
C LEU A 56 1.49 -18.09 -10.73
N ASP A 57 1.75 -19.37 -10.43
CA ASP A 57 1.88 -19.86 -9.05
C ASP A 57 3.07 -19.22 -8.35
N HIS A 58 4.20 -19.06 -9.05
CA HIS A 58 5.38 -18.35 -8.53
C HIS A 58 5.09 -16.87 -8.31
N LEU A 59 4.39 -16.21 -9.22
CA LEU A 59 3.96 -14.83 -9.06
C LEU A 59 3.06 -14.65 -7.83
N ILE A 60 2.10 -15.55 -7.63
CA ILE A 60 1.21 -15.53 -6.46
C ILE A 60 2.01 -15.72 -5.17
N HIS A 61 2.99 -16.64 -5.16
CA HIS A 61 3.88 -16.85 -4.03
C HIS A 61 4.64 -15.56 -3.69
N ILE A 62 5.32 -14.95 -4.64
CA ILE A 62 6.06 -13.68 -4.45
C ILE A 62 5.13 -12.61 -3.86
N VAL A 63 3.94 -12.44 -4.43
CA VAL A 63 2.99 -11.41 -3.98
C VAL A 63 2.49 -11.65 -2.56
N THR A 64 2.23 -12.90 -2.18
CA THR A 64 1.59 -13.21 -0.88
C THR A 64 2.58 -13.55 0.23
N GLN A 65 3.81 -13.99 -0.10
CA GLN A 65 4.80 -14.42 0.86
C GLN A 65 6.00 -13.45 0.96
N ASP A 66 6.51 -12.95 -0.18
CA ASP A 66 7.72 -12.14 -0.18
C ASP A 66 7.43 -10.63 -0.10
N TRP A 67 6.35 -10.15 -0.74
CA TRP A 67 5.98 -8.73 -0.71
C TRP A 67 5.71 -8.17 0.69
N PRO A 68 5.14 -8.91 1.66
CA PRO A 68 5.04 -8.40 3.02
C PRO A 68 6.36 -7.82 3.54
N ASP A 69 7.44 -8.56 3.44
CA ASP A 69 8.77 -8.13 3.89
C ASP A 69 9.35 -7.02 3.00
N MET A 70 9.20 -7.15 1.67
CA MET A 70 9.71 -6.16 0.72
C MET A 70 9.04 -4.80 0.84
N LEU A 71 7.73 -4.77 1.12
CA LEU A 71 6.93 -3.55 1.23
C LEU A 71 6.82 -3.04 2.68
N GLY A 72 7.30 -3.80 3.66
CA GLY A 72 7.19 -3.46 5.08
C GLY A 72 5.74 -3.47 5.57
N VAL A 73 4.92 -4.40 5.09
CA VAL A 73 3.53 -4.61 5.54
C VAL A 73 3.38 -5.96 6.21
N ASP A 74 2.35 -6.12 7.07
CA ASP A 74 2.16 -7.36 7.84
C ASP A 74 1.45 -8.47 7.05
N ALA A 75 0.69 -8.12 6.04
CA ALA A 75 -0.07 -9.07 5.23
C ALA A 75 -0.33 -8.54 3.82
N VAL A 76 -0.28 -9.43 2.85
CA VAL A 76 -0.74 -9.19 1.48
C VAL A 76 -1.72 -10.28 1.09
N ALA A 77 -2.85 -9.89 0.49
CA ALA A 77 -3.83 -10.82 -0.05
C ALA A 77 -4.20 -10.41 -1.47
N LEU A 78 -4.36 -11.41 -2.33
CA LEU A 78 -4.68 -11.24 -3.75
C LEU A 78 -6.02 -11.91 -4.05
N ALA A 79 -6.86 -11.24 -4.80
CA ALA A 79 -8.10 -11.77 -5.35
C ALA A 79 -8.15 -11.53 -6.85
N LEU A 80 -8.40 -12.56 -7.63
CA LEU A 80 -8.47 -12.49 -9.08
C LEU A 80 -9.77 -13.13 -9.58
N HIS A 81 -10.38 -12.51 -10.56
CA HIS A 81 -11.51 -13.05 -11.28
C HIS A 81 -11.01 -13.55 -12.65
N VAL A 82 -11.01 -14.87 -12.84
CA VAL A 82 -10.47 -15.54 -14.03
C VAL A 82 -11.58 -16.38 -14.65
N GLY A 83 -12.15 -15.92 -15.76
CA GLY A 83 -13.27 -16.60 -16.44
C GLY A 83 -14.47 -16.77 -15.50
N GLU A 84 -14.89 -18.02 -15.27
CA GLU A 84 -16.00 -18.37 -14.38
C GLU A 84 -15.56 -18.63 -12.93
N THR A 85 -14.27 -18.55 -12.64
CA THR A 85 -13.68 -18.91 -11.33
C THR A 85 -13.11 -17.67 -10.64
N GLY A 86 -13.29 -17.59 -9.33
CA GLY A 86 -12.56 -16.67 -8.45
C GLY A 86 -11.35 -17.37 -7.85
N LEU A 87 -10.26 -16.64 -7.73
CA LEU A 87 -9.04 -17.08 -7.09
C LEU A 87 -8.72 -16.10 -5.96
N ARG A 88 -8.45 -16.62 -4.78
CA ARG A 88 -8.00 -15.87 -3.63
C ARG A 88 -6.70 -16.48 -3.13
N ALA A 89 -5.73 -15.64 -2.83
CA ALA A 89 -4.46 -16.06 -2.23
C ALA A 89 -4.10 -15.13 -1.06
N ASP A 90 -3.57 -15.71 0.00
CA ASP A 90 -3.02 -15.03 1.16
C ASP A 90 -1.83 -15.84 1.71
N SER A 91 -1.31 -15.49 2.89
CA SER A 91 -0.22 -16.22 3.54
C SER A 91 -0.53 -17.71 3.82
N ASN A 92 -1.80 -18.13 3.77
CA ASN A 92 -2.22 -19.52 3.96
C ASN A 92 -2.32 -20.30 2.63
N GLY A 93 -2.02 -19.65 1.51
CA GLY A 93 -1.99 -20.25 0.19
C GLY A 93 -3.13 -19.82 -0.73
N LEU A 94 -3.28 -20.59 -1.82
CA LEU A 94 -4.23 -20.35 -2.89
C LEU A 94 -5.55 -21.09 -2.64
N GLN A 95 -6.68 -20.41 -2.86
CA GLN A 95 -8.02 -20.97 -2.75
C GLN A 95 -8.86 -20.57 -3.96
N PHE A 96 -9.58 -21.55 -4.52
CA PHE A 96 -10.63 -21.27 -5.50
C PHE A 96 -11.92 -20.93 -4.77
N VAL A 97 -12.55 -19.84 -5.17
CA VAL A 97 -13.78 -19.32 -4.58
C VAL A 97 -14.81 -18.99 -5.67
N ASP A 98 -16.07 -18.83 -5.28
CA ASP A 98 -17.09 -18.35 -6.22
C ASP A 98 -16.68 -16.95 -6.74
N ARG A 99 -16.76 -16.76 -8.07
CA ARG A 99 -16.47 -15.47 -8.72
C ARG A 99 -17.24 -14.29 -8.12
N ARG A 100 -18.45 -14.56 -7.58
CA ARG A 100 -19.29 -13.53 -6.95
C ARG A 100 -18.65 -12.94 -5.69
N VAL A 101 -17.84 -13.72 -4.99
CA VAL A 101 -17.10 -13.26 -3.79
C VAL A 101 -16.07 -12.20 -4.25
N ILE A 102 -15.32 -12.50 -5.30
CA ILE A 102 -14.33 -11.56 -5.85
C ILE A 102 -15.02 -10.32 -6.44
N ALA A 103 -16.07 -10.52 -7.24
CA ALA A 103 -16.82 -9.40 -7.81
C ALA A 103 -17.41 -8.47 -6.75
N ARG A 104 -17.80 -9.00 -5.58
CA ARG A 104 -18.27 -8.20 -4.45
C ARG A 104 -17.13 -7.43 -3.80
N ALA A 105 -15.98 -8.07 -3.61
CA ALA A 105 -14.79 -7.44 -3.03
C ALA A 105 -14.29 -6.26 -3.87
N VAL A 106 -14.25 -6.43 -5.19
CA VAL A 106 -13.78 -5.40 -6.14
C VAL A 106 -14.78 -4.24 -6.28
N ARG A 107 -16.09 -4.49 -6.16
CA ARG A 107 -17.15 -3.50 -6.41
C ARG A 107 -17.08 -2.27 -5.52
N GLY A 108 -16.55 -2.38 -4.31
CA GLY A 108 -16.43 -1.29 -3.34
C GLY A 108 -15.13 -0.50 -3.42
N VAL A 109 -14.25 -0.82 -4.39
CA VAL A 109 -12.93 -0.22 -4.50
C VAL A 109 -12.80 0.49 -5.84
N ASP A 110 -12.60 1.81 -5.82
CA ASP A 110 -12.30 2.62 -7.00
C ASP A 110 -10.82 3.02 -6.96
N GLY A 111 -10.01 2.43 -7.85
CA GLY A 111 -8.57 2.64 -7.91
C GLY A 111 -7.83 2.16 -6.67
N VAL A 112 -7.38 3.10 -5.84
CA VAL A 112 -6.65 2.86 -4.59
C VAL A 112 -7.41 3.46 -3.41
N VAL A 113 -7.66 2.65 -2.40
CA VAL A 113 -8.31 3.06 -1.14
C VAL A 113 -7.35 2.81 0.01
N LEU A 114 -7.03 3.87 0.76
CA LEU A 114 -6.19 3.84 1.97
C LEU A 114 -7.05 4.20 3.17
N ARG A 115 -7.11 3.34 4.19
CA ARG A 115 -7.94 3.60 5.37
C ARG A 115 -7.44 2.91 6.64
N GLY A 116 -7.71 3.52 7.79
CA GLY A 116 -7.68 2.86 9.09
C GLY A 116 -8.96 2.04 9.27
N VAL A 117 -8.85 0.88 9.92
CA VAL A 117 -9.98 -0.05 10.12
C VAL A 117 -9.91 -0.70 11.50
N GLU A 118 -11.06 -1.03 12.08
CA GLU A 118 -11.13 -1.86 13.27
C GLU A 118 -10.88 -3.34 12.94
N ARG A 119 -11.21 -3.71 11.71
CA ARG A 119 -11.02 -5.03 11.14
C ARG A 119 -10.71 -4.91 9.65
N GLY A 120 -9.65 -5.56 9.20
CA GLY A 120 -9.24 -5.55 7.80
C GLY A 120 -10.22 -6.26 6.87
N HIS A 121 -10.02 -6.04 5.58
CA HIS A 121 -10.85 -6.63 4.52
C HIS A 121 -10.90 -8.16 4.63
N PRO A 122 -12.04 -8.81 4.33
CA PRO A 122 -12.17 -10.27 4.40
C PRO A 122 -11.15 -11.07 3.56
N LEU A 123 -10.52 -10.44 2.58
CA LEU A 123 -9.45 -11.05 1.81
C LEU A 123 -8.22 -11.45 2.65
N PHE A 124 -7.98 -10.80 3.78
CA PHE A 124 -6.90 -11.21 4.70
C PHE A 124 -7.23 -12.50 5.46
N GLY A 125 -8.42 -13.06 5.32
CA GLY A 125 -8.83 -14.28 6.01
C GLY A 125 -8.72 -14.18 7.52
N PRO A 126 -8.02 -15.14 8.18
CA PRO A 126 -7.83 -15.10 9.63
C PRO A 126 -7.07 -13.86 10.10
N ALA A 127 -6.15 -13.31 9.30
CA ALA A 127 -5.37 -12.13 9.64
C ALA A 127 -6.23 -10.83 9.67
N ALA A 128 -7.42 -10.81 9.09
CA ALA A 128 -8.28 -9.63 9.04
C ALA A 128 -8.57 -9.02 10.43
N SER A 129 -8.68 -9.83 11.47
CA SER A 129 -8.93 -9.36 12.84
C SER A 129 -7.75 -8.60 13.46
N LEU A 130 -6.56 -8.76 12.91
CA LEU A 130 -5.32 -8.14 13.38
C LEU A 130 -4.99 -6.84 12.61
N ILE A 131 -5.57 -6.65 11.44
CA ILE A 131 -5.29 -5.48 10.59
C ILE A 131 -5.97 -4.23 11.16
N ARG A 132 -5.23 -3.12 11.21
CA ARG A 132 -5.67 -1.80 11.70
C ARG A 132 -5.57 -0.71 10.65
N ALA A 133 -4.71 -0.90 9.64
CA ALA A 133 -4.65 -0.05 8.46
C ALA A 133 -4.56 -0.92 7.21
N GLU A 134 -5.25 -0.53 6.14
CA GLU A 134 -5.24 -1.29 4.89
C GLU A 134 -5.19 -0.39 3.67
N ALA A 135 -4.51 -0.90 2.65
CA ALA A 135 -4.53 -0.38 1.30
C ALA A 135 -5.20 -1.41 0.38
N LEU A 136 -6.24 -1.00 -0.31
CA LEU A 136 -6.93 -1.80 -1.30
C LEU A 136 -6.64 -1.22 -2.68
N VAL A 137 -6.09 -2.03 -3.56
CA VAL A 137 -5.70 -1.60 -4.92
C VAL A 137 -6.43 -2.46 -5.93
N ARG A 138 -7.27 -1.82 -6.73
CA ARG A 138 -8.00 -2.49 -7.79
C ARG A 138 -7.06 -2.84 -8.94
N LEU A 139 -7.17 -4.07 -9.41
CA LEU A 139 -6.44 -4.59 -10.55
C LEU A 139 -7.36 -4.53 -11.76
N ASP A 140 -7.26 -3.45 -12.53
CA ASP A 140 -8.07 -3.26 -13.73
C ASP A 140 -7.28 -3.71 -14.95
N ASN A 141 -7.81 -4.68 -15.66
CA ASN A 141 -7.39 -5.05 -16.99
C ASN A 141 -8.54 -4.88 -17.97
N ARG A 142 -8.20 -4.59 -19.24
CA ARG A 142 -9.23 -4.58 -20.30
C ARG A 142 -9.67 -6.01 -20.57
N ALA A 143 -10.98 -6.23 -20.69
CA ALA A 143 -11.48 -7.53 -21.08
C ALA A 143 -10.75 -8.08 -22.34
N PRO A 144 -10.37 -9.37 -22.41
CA PRO A 144 -10.79 -10.47 -21.52
C PRO A 144 -9.88 -10.70 -20.29
N LEU A 145 -8.98 -9.78 -19.99
CA LEU A 145 -8.05 -9.90 -18.88
C LEU A 145 -8.77 -9.94 -17.52
N PRO A 146 -8.24 -10.70 -16.55
CA PRO A 146 -8.83 -10.79 -15.23
C PRO A 146 -8.83 -9.44 -14.54
N CYS A 147 -9.91 -9.12 -13.86
CA CYS A 147 -9.93 -8.05 -12.86
C CYS A 147 -9.70 -8.64 -11.47
N GLY A 148 -9.25 -7.82 -10.55
CA GLY A 148 -8.95 -8.30 -9.21
C GLY A 148 -8.77 -7.19 -8.20
N LEU A 149 -8.28 -7.59 -7.04
CA LEU A 149 -7.98 -6.72 -5.93
C LEU A 149 -6.73 -7.24 -5.22
N ILE A 150 -5.80 -6.36 -4.94
CA ILE A 150 -4.74 -6.64 -3.96
C ILE A 150 -5.02 -5.83 -2.70
N ALA A 151 -4.87 -6.46 -1.56
CA ALA A 151 -5.01 -5.86 -0.24
C ALA A 151 -3.69 -5.97 0.52
N LEU A 152 -3.19 -4.82 0.99
CA LEU A 152 -2.01 -4.73 1.85
C LEU A 152 -2.47 -4.28 3.23
N GLY A 153 -2.04 -4.98 4.27
CA GLY A 153 -2.50 -4.78 5.63
C GLY A 153 -1.38 -4.53 6.62
N GLN A 154 -1.62 -3.61 7.56
CA GLN A 154 -0.75 -3.34 8.70
C GLN A 154 -1.50 -3.54 10.02
N ARG A 155 -0.83 -4.09 11.02
CA ARG A 155 -1.35 -4.28 12.38
C ARG A 155 -1.25 -3.01 13.22
N SER A 156 -0.41 -2.07 12.82
CA SER A 156 -0.29 -0.77 13.46
C SER A 156 -1.32 0.21 12.87
N GLU A 157 -1.73 1.19 13.68
CA GLU A 157 -2.62 2.26 13.23
C GLU A 157 -1.89 3.32 12.38
N GLN A 158 -0.60 3.14 12.09
CA GLN A 158 0.14 4.02 11.20
C GLN A 158 -0.54 4.02 9.83
N ARG A 159 -1.09 5.17 9.50
CA ARG A 159 -1.79 5.37 8.22
C ARG A 159 -0.77 5.32 7.09
N PHE A 160 -1.11 4.60 6.04
CA PHE A 160 -0.44 4.77 4.76
C PHE A 160 -0.48 6.25 4.38
N GLU A 161 0.66 6.91 4.20
CA GLU A 161 0.73 8.33 3.89
C GLU A 161 0.08 8.63 2.53
N THR A 162 -0.80 9.63 2.52
CA THR A 162 -2.04 9.62 1.76
C THR A 162 -1.98 9.99 0.27
N ARG A 163 -1.00 10.70 -0.24
CA ARG A 163 -1.07 11.18 -1.63
C ARG A 163 -0.06 10.52 -2.56
N HIS A 164 1.19 10.45 -2.17
CA HIS A 164 2.22 9.79 -2.97
C HIS A 164 2.17 8.26 -2.83
N GLY A 165 1.68 7.76 -1.70
CA GLY A 165 1.45 6.33 -1.50
C GLY A 165 0.41 5.74 -2.46
N SER A 166 -0.66 6.48 -2.78
CA SER A 166 -1.69 6.02 -3.71
C SER A 166 -1.18 5.90 -5.15
N GLU A 167 -0.32 6.81 -5.62
CA GLU A 167 0.27 6.73 -6.96
C GLU A 167 1.23 5.54 -7.10
N LEU A 168 2.07 5.31 -6.10
CA LEU A 168 2.98 4.16 -6.06
C LEU A 168 2.21 2.84 -6.00
N LEU A 169 1.15 2.76 -5.21
CA LEU A 169 0.30 1.58 -5.13
C LEU A 169 -0.52 1.37 -6.40
N ALA A 170 -0.99 2.42 -7.05
CA ALA A 170 -1.63 2.34 -8.35
C ALA A 170 -0.67 1.79 -9.41
N PHE A 171 0.59 2.23 -9.42
CA PHE A 171 1.64 1.69 -10.28
C PHE A 171 1.90 0.21 -9.99
N LEU A 172 2.05 -0.18 -8.72
CA LEU A 172 2.23 -1.56 -8.31
C LEU A 172 1.07 -2.45 -8.79
N GLY A 173 -0.17 -2.01 -8.55
CA GLY A 173 -1.37 -2.72 -9.00
C GLY A 173 -1.47 -2.83 -10.52
N ALA A 174 -1.19 -1.76 -11.26
CA ALA A 174 -1.19 -1.76 -12.72
C ALA A 174 -0.11 -2.70 -13.30
N THR A 175 1.05 -2.80 -12.65
CA THR A 175 2.12 -3.71 -13.04
C THR A 175 1.70 -5.15 -12.77
N LEU A 176 1.23 -5.45 -11.55
CA LEU A 176 0.74 -6.78 -11.19
C LEU A 176 -0.39 -7.25 -12.11
N ALA A 177 -1.35 -6.38 -12.42
CA ALA A 177 -2.45 -6.69 -13.34
C ALA A 177 -1.94 -7.13 -14.72
N ARG A 178 -0.92 -6.46 -15.27
CA ARG A 178 -0.31 -6.83 -16.56
C ARG A 178 0.43 -8.16 -16.49
N MET A 179 1.11 -8.43 -15.38
CA MET A 179 1.86 -9.67 -15.19
C MET A 179 0.91 -10.86 -15.04
N VAL A 180 -0.15 -10.72 -14.26
CA VAL A 180 -1.22 -11.72 -14.17
C VAL A 180 -1.83 -11.97 -15.54
N GLY A 181 -2.11 -10.91 -16.30
CA GLY A 181 -2.63 -11.02 -17.66
C GLY A 181 -1.71 -11.81 -18.61
N ARG A 182 -0.40 -11.65 -18.47
CA ARG A 182 0.59 -12.38 -19.28
C ARG A 182 0.51 -13.91 -19.10
N TRP A 183 0.18 -14.38 -17.89
CA TRP A 183 0.11 -15.80 -17.56
C TRP A 183 -1.27 -16.43 -17.77
N LEU A 184 -2.31 -15.61 -17.89
CA LEU A 184 -3.69 -16.08 -18.04
C LEU A 184 -4.22 -15.96 -19.47
N LEU A 185 -3.48 -15.31 -20.35
CA LEU A 185 -3.77 -15.31 -21.78
C LEU A 185 -2.94 -16.41 -22.47
N PRO A 186 -3.57 -17.23 -23.32
CA PRO A 186 -2.87 -18.20 -24.14
C PRO A 186 -1.98 -17.53 -25.19
#